data_7ec9aaeec37d6079b2683cf6cf06478b
#
_entry.id   7ec9aaeec37d6079b2683cf6cf06478b
#
_cell.length_a   1.000
_cell.length_b   1.000
_cell.length_c   1.000
_cell.angle_alpha   90.00
_cell.angle_beta   90.00
_cell.angle_gamma   90.00
#
_symmetry.space_group_name_H-M   'P 1'
#
loop_
_entity.id
_entity.type
_entity.pdbx_description
1 polymer ?
#
loop_
_entity_poly.entity_id
_entity_poly.type
_entity_poly.pdbx_seq_one_letter_code
_entity_poly.pdbx_strand_id
1 'polypeptide(L)'
;MEINRYLLSILVDNEPGVLSRIAGLFSGRGFNIDSLSVNTTADPEVSRITMVTNCDAQVIEQIKKQLHKLINVITVTDLTEKQYVERQLALVKVHAKPENRAEILRVVDIFRSKIVDVGRSHYTIEISGDMNKHEAFLSLLEPMGIMEIASTGSIALPRENGK
;
A
#
# COMPACT_ATOMS: atom_id res chain seq x y z
N MET A 1 -15.49 -8.88 17.75
CA MET A 1 -14.23 -8.12 17.76
C MET A 1 -14.23 -7.22 16.53
N GLU A 2 -13.92 -5.96 16.70
CA GLU A 2 -13.91 -4.99 15.59
C GLU A 2 -12.60 -5.15 14.84
N ILE A 3 -12.69 -5.38 13.53
CA ILE A 3 -11.52 -5.46 12.65
C ILE A 3 -11.23 -4.06 12.13
N ASN A 4 -10.02 -3.59 12.38
CA ASN A 4 -9.54 -2.29 11.96
C ASN A 4 -8.32 -2.44 11.06
N ARG A 5 -8.13 -1.45 10.19
CA ARG A 5 -6.96 -1.34 9.34
C ARG A 5 -5.82 -0.70 10.11
N TYR A 6 -4.70 -1.38 10.18
CA TYR A 6 -3.46 -0.88 10.80
C TYR A 6 -2.38 -0.64 9.76
N LEU A 7 -1.65 0.44 9.95
CA LEU A 7 -0.52 0.84 9.11
C LEU A 7 0.73 0.94 9.99
N LEU A 8 1.66 0.02 9.79
CA LEU A 8 2.91 -0.04 10.53
C LEU A 8 4.08 0.43 9.66
N SER A 9 4.94 1.26 10.23
CA SER A 9 6.24 1.60 9.67
C SER A 9 7.34 0.95 10.50
N ILE A 10 8.12 0.08 9.88
CA ILE A 10 9.14 -0.72 10.55
C ILE A 10 10.49 -0.36 9.93
N LEU A 11 11.41 0.15 10.76
CA LEU A 11 12.81 0.32 10.36
C LEU A 11 13.59 -0.93 10.74
N VAL A 12 14.33 -1.45 9.79
CA VAL A 12 15.10 -2.68 9.94
C VAL A 12 16.51 -2.50 9.36
N ASP A 13 17.44 -3.34 9.82
CA ASP A 13 18.75 -3.46 9.18
C ASP A 13 18.56 -3.92 7.72
N ASN A 14 19.28 -3.30 6.80
CA ASN A 14 19.28 -3.69 5.39
C ASN A 14 20.22 -4.87 5.16
N GLU A 15 19.82 -6.04 5.63
CA GLU A 15 20.58 -7.29 5.54
C GLU A 15 19.78 -8.38 4.84
N PRO A 16 20.45 -9.33 4.17
CA PRO A 16 19.79 -10.49 3.58
C PRO A 16 18.99 -11.29 4.63
N GLY A 17 17.78 -11.69 4.26
CA GLY A 17 16.92 -12.54 5.09
C GLY A 17 16.05 -11.82 6.12
N VAL A 18 16.21 -10.52 6.34
CA VAL A 18 15.38 -9.76 7.31
C VAL A 18 13.91 -9.78 6.91
N LEU A 19 13.60 -9.49 5.63
CA LEU A 19 12.23 -9.56 5.13
C LEU A 19 11.63 -10.97 5.28
N SER A 20 12.40 -12.01 5.00
CA SER A 20 11.99 -13.41 5.19
C SER A 20 11.62 -13.71 6.64
N ARG A 21 12.39 -13.22 7.59
CA ARG A 21 12.11 -13.41 9.03
C ARG A 21 10.80 -12.73 9.44
N ILE A 22 10.60 -11.51 8.98
CA ILE A 22 9.35 -10.76 9.25
C ILE A 22 8.15 -11.45 8.61
N ALA A 23 8.24 -11.81 7.34
CA ALA A 23 7.18 -12.54 6.65
C ALA A 23 6.89 -13.91 7.31
N GLY A 24 7.92 -14.62 7.73
CA GLY A 24 7.80 -15.89 8.45
C GLY A 24 7.10 -15.76 9.79
N LEU A 25 7.30 -14.66 10.50
CA LEU A 25 6.62 -14.37 11.76
C LEU A 25 5.09 -14.24 11.54
N PHE A 26 4.67 -13.58 10.49
CA PHE A 26 3.25 -13.43 10.14
C PHE A 26 2.66 -14.77 9.70
N SER A 27 3.34 -15.47 8.80
CA SER A 27 2.89 -16.77 8.28
C SER A 27 2.75 -17.81 9.39
N GLY A 28 3.71 -17.88 10.30
CA GLY A 28 3.72 -18.83 11.40
C GLY A 28 2.58 -18.64 12.41
N ARG A 29 1.96 -17.47 12.44
CA ARG A 29 0.85 -17.12 13.34
C ARG A 29 -0.49 -16.95 12.64
N GLY A 30 -0.55 -17.18 11.34
CA GLY A 30 -1.77 -17.00 10.55
C GLY A 30 -2.23 -15.55 10.41
N PHE A 31 -1.33 -14.57 10.60
CA PHE A 31 -1.63 -13.17 10.36
C PHE A 31 -1.52 -12.85 8.87
N ASN A 32 -2.49 -12.11 8.34
CA ASN A 32 -2.46 -11.69 6.95
C ASN A 32 -1.77 -10.33 6.79
N ILE A 33 -0.99 -10.21 5.72
CA ILE A 33 -0.41 -8.94 5.28
C ILE A 33 -1.17 -8.51 4.02
N ASP A 34 -1.89 -7.40 4.09
CA ASP A 34 -2.71 -6.92 2.98
C ASP A 34 -1.89 -6.08 1.99
N SER A 35 -0.89 -5.37 2.49
CA SER A 35 0.02 -4.56 1.69
C SER A 35 1.40 -4.53 2.33
N LEU A 36 2.44 -4.62 1.50
CA LEU A 36 3.82 -4.60 1.92
C LEU A 36 4.65 -3.81 0.91
N SER A 37 5.38 -2.82 1.41
CA SER A 37 6.35 -2.06 0.63
C SER A 37 7.67 -1.99 1.39
N VAL A 38 8.77 -2.29 0.71
CA VAL A 38 10.11 -2.33 1.32
C VAL A 38 11.09 -1.56 0.45
N ASN A 39 11.78 -0.60 1.04
CA ASN A 39 12.84 0.15 0.39
C ASN A 39 13.91 0.58 1.37
N THR A 40 15.12 0.82 0.87
CA THR A 40 16.17 1.48 1.65
C THR A 40 15.75 2.91 2.02
N THR A 41 16.29 3.42 3.11
CA THR A 41 16.11 4.80 3.55
C THR A 41 17.24 5.69 3.00
N ALA A 42 17.33 6.93 3.48
CA ALA A 42 18.48 7.77 3.21
C ALA A 42 19.80 7.18 3.78
N ASP A 43 19.70 6.32 4.78
CA ASP A 43 20.79 5.49 5.26
C ASP A 43 20.74 4.14 4.52
N PRO A 44 21.76 3.78 3.72
CA PRO A 44 21.77 2.53 2.96
C PRO A 44 21.82 1.26 3.83
N GLU A 45 22.22 1.39 5.08
CA GLU A 45 22.24 0.28 6.06
C GLU A 45 20.86 0.03 6.68
N VAL A 46 19.89 0.88 6.42
CA VAL A 46 18.54 0.81 7.00
C VAL A 46 17.49 0.75 5.91
N SER A 47 16.58 -0.20 6.03
CA SER A 47 15.38 -0.31 5.19
C SER A 47 14.13 0.05 5.97
N ARG A 48 13.15 0.60 5.26
CA ARG A 48 11.80 0.84 5.77
C ARG A 48 10.83 -0.17 5.17
N ILE A 49 10.10 -0.84 6.04
CA ILE A 49 8.97 -1.69 5.67
C ILE A 49 7.70 -0.94 6.04
N THR A 50 6.83 -0.68 5.08
CA THR A 50 5.49 -0.16 5.33
C THR A 50 4.50 -1.29 5.12
N MET A 51 3.77 -1.63 6.16
CA MET A 51 2.89 -2.78 6.21
C MET A 51 1.47 -2.39 6.56
N VAL A 52 0.51 -2.92 5.82
CA VAL A 52 -0.91 -2.79 6.12
C VAL A 52 -1.46 -4.17 6.47
N THR A 53 -2.20 -4.24 7.54
CA THR A 53 -2.93 -5.44 7.97
C THR A 53 -4.29 -5.07 8.54
N ASN A 54 -5.28 -5.93 8.32
CA ASN A 54 -6.60 -5.80 8.91
C ASN A 54 -6.76 -6.87 10.00
N CYS A 55 -6.90 -6.42 11.24
CA CYS A 55 -7.03 -7.31 12.39
C CYS A 55 -7.70 -6.61 13.57
N ASP A 56 -7.93 -7.33 14.65
CA ASP A 56 -8.41 -6.73 15.88
C ASP A 56 -7.26 -6.13 16.72
N ALA A 57 -7.62 -5.35 17.74
CA ALA A 57 -6.67 -4.65 18.59
C ALA A 57 -5.75 -5.59 19.40
N GLN A 58 -6.18 -6.81 19.72
CA GLN A 58 -5.33 -7.77 20.43
C GLN A 58 -4.26 -8.34 19.50
N VAL A 59 -4.64 -8.64 18.28
CA VAL A 59 -3.74 -9.17 17.26
C VAL A 59 -2.65 -8.17 16.90
N ILE A 60 -2.99 -6.88 16.70
CA ILE A 60 -1.96 -5.88 16.35
C ILE A 60 -0.95 -5.68 17.49
N GLU A 61 -1.39 -5.72 18.74
CA GLU A 61 -0.48 -5.65 19.88
C GLU A 61 0.46 -6.86 19.95
N GLN A 62 -0.02 -8.05 19.64
CA GLN A 62 0.82 -9.25 19.53
C GLN A 62 1.83 -9.11 18.38
N ILE A 63 1.41 -8.62 17.22
CA ILE A 63 2.29 -8.37 16.08
C ILE A 63 3.41 -7.41 16.47
N LYS A 64 3.09 -6.27 17.07
CA LYS A 64 4.08 -5.28 17.52
C LYS A 64 5.07 -5.88 18.51
N LYS A 65 4.61 -6.64 19.49
CA LYS A 65 5.48 -7.32 20.46
C LYS A 65 6.41 -8.34 19.79
N GLN A 66 5.92 -9.10 18.84
CA GLN A 66 6.74 -10.09 18.13
C GLN A 66 7.78 -9.42 17.22
N LEU A 67 7.43 -8.34 16.56
CA LEU A 67 8.38 -7.57 15.74
C LEU A 67 9.52 -7.01 16.59
N HIS A 68 9.22 -6.47 17.77
CA HIS A 68 10.24 -5.95 18.68
C HIS A 68 11.24 -7.00 19.19
N LYS A 69 10.89 -8.28 19.12
CA LYS A 69 11.79 -9.37 19.50
C LYS A 69 12.82 -9.72 18.43
N LEU A 70 12.61 -9.29 17.19
CA LEU A 70 13.54 -9.57 16.10
C LEU A 70 14.75 -8.66 16.21
N ILE A 71 15.94 -9.25 16.19
CA ILE A 71 17.21 -8.53 16.41
C ILE A 71 17.47 -7.45 15.35
N ASN A 72 17.00 -7.66 14.12
CA ASN A 72 17.21 -6.75 13.01
C ASN A 72 16.15 -5.62 12.94
N VAL A 73 15.15 -5.62 13.82
CA VAL A 73 14.13 -4.57 13.88
C VAL A 73 14.63 -3.44 14.77
N ILE A 74 14.80 -2.26 14.17
CA ILE A 74 15.28 -1.05 14.85
C ILE A 74 14.12 -0.34 15.54
N THR A 75 13.04 -0.06 14.81
CA THR A 75 11.83 0.56 15.36
C THR A 75 10.57 -0.01 14.72
N VAL A 76 9.48 -0.01 15.47
CA VAL A 76 8.13 -0.29 14.99
C VAL A 76 7.25 0.88 15.37
N THR A 77 6.68 1.56 14.38
CA THR A 77 5.80 2.71 14.60
C THR A 77 4.41 2.37 14.06
N ASP A 78 3.41 2.41 14.94
CA ASP A 78 2.02 2.36 14.52
C ASP A 78 1.61 3.76 14.08
N LEU A 79 1.37 3.93 12.78
CA LEU A 79 0.97 5.20 12.20
C LEU A 79 -0.54 5.43 12.31
N THR A 80 -1.32 4.38 12.58
CA THR A 80 -2.79 4.44 12.62
C THR A 80 -3.28 5.47 13.65
N GLU A 81 -2.58 5.59 14.76
CA GLU A 81 -2.90 6.52 15.84
C GLU A 81 -2.35 7.95 15.65
N LYS A 82 -1.66 8.18 14.53
CA LYS A 82 -0.99 9.45 14.24
C LYS A 82 -1.58 10.10 12.99
N GLN A 83 -1.35 11.40 12.85
CA GLN A 83 -1.55 12.04 11.55
C GLN A 83 -0.39 11.65 10.63
N TYR A 84 -0.71 11.13 9.47
CA TYR A 84 0.28 10.70 8.48
C TYR A 84 -0.12 11.06 7.06
N VAL A 85 0.86 11.03 6.17
CA VAL A 85 0.65 11.07 4.72
C VAL A 85 0.83 9.66 4.19
N GLU A 86 -0.17 9.15 3.51
CA GLU A 86 -0.13 7.84 2.84
C GLU A 86 -0.26 8.02 1.34
N ARG A 87 0.54 7.29 0.59
CA ARG A 87 0.46 7.24 -0.87
C ARG A 87 0.73 5.83 -1.36
N GLN A 88 0.11 5.49 -2.47
CA GLN A 88 0.48 4.35 -3.29
C GLN A 88 0.36 4.75 -4.76
N LEU A 89 1.12 4.10 -5.62
CA LEU A 89 1.03 4.22 -7.05
C LEU A 89 0.51 2.91 -7.62
N ALA A 90 -0.45 2.99 -8.51
CA ALA A 90 -0.95 1.82 -9.24
C ALA A 90 -0.95 2.07 -10.75
N LEU A 91 -0.71 1.00 -11.49
CA LEU A 91 -0.94 0.89 -12.92
C LEU A 91 -2.20 0.04 -13.12
N VAL A 92 -3.20 0.61 -13.76
CA VAL A 92 -4.50 -0.04 -13.99
C VAL A 92 -4.74 -0.15 -15.48
N LYS A 93 -4.84 -1.38 -15.97
CA LYS A 93 -5.19 -1.67 -17.36
C LYS A 93 -6.69 -1.92 -17.47
N VAL A 94 -7.37 -1.15 -18.30
CA VAL A 94 -8.82 -1.19 -18.48
C VAL A 94 -9.18 -1.37 -19.95
N HIS A 95 -10.25 -2.11 -20.22
CA HIS A 95 -10.81 -2.22 -21.57
C HIS A 95 -11.27 -0.85 -22.07
N ALA A 96 -10.81 -0.44 -23.26
CA ALA A 96 -11.12 0.82 -23.88
C ALA A 96 -11.93 0.59 -25.16
N LYS A 97 -13.15 0.06 -24.99
CA LYS A 97 -14.11 -0.05 -26.08
C LYS A 97 -14.50 1.35 -26.58
N PRO A 98 -14.80 1.51 -27.88
CA PRO A 98 -15.15 2.85 -28.42
C PRO A 98 -16.21 3.60 -27.62
N GLU A 99 -17.22 2.89 -27.11
CA GLU A 99 -18.30 3.43 -26.32
C GLU A 99 -17.88 3.89 -24.90
N ASN A 100 -16.77 3.37 -24.36
CA ASN A 100 -16.30 3.65 -23.00
C ASN A 100 -15.16 4.66 -22.95
N ARG A 101 -14.52 4.97 -24.08
CA ARG A 101 -13.30 5.79 -24.11
C ARG A 101 -13.49 7.18 -23.50
N ALA A 102 -14.61 7.83 -23.83
CA ALA A 102 -14.91 9.17 -23.30
C ALA A 102 -15.11 9.14 -21.78
N GLU A 103 -15.75 8.12 -21.27
CA GLU A 103 -15.96 7.95 -19.83
C GLU A 103 -14.65 7.65 -19.09
N ILE A 104 -13.79 6.79 -19.64
CA ILE A 104 -12.46 6.53 -19.08
C ILE A 104 -11.65 7.81 -18.98
N LEU A 105 -11.62 8.62 -20.04
CA LEU A 105 -10.92 9.92 -20.05
C LEU A 105 -11.47 10.86 -18.98
N ARG A 106 -12.79 10.89 -18.78
CA ARG A 106 -13.42 11.69 -17.75
C ARG A 106 -13.00 11.27 -16.34
N VAL A 107 -13.00 9.96 -16.06
CA VAL A 107 -12.54 9.40 -14.78
C VAL A 107 -11.07 9.73 -14.55
N VAL A 108 -10.22 9.57 -15.57
CA VAL A 108 -8.79 9.93 -15.50
C VAL A 108 -8.60 11.38 -15.09
N ASP A 109 -9.34 12.31 -15.69
CA ASP A 109 -9.26 13.75 -15.39
C ASP A 109 -9.76 14.08 -13.97
N ILE A 110 -10.89 13.51 -13.54
CA ILE A 110 -11.45 13.73 -12.21
C ILE A 110 -10.45 13.33 -11.11
N PHE A 111 -9.79 12.19 -11.28
CA PHE A 111 -8.82 11.68 -10.30
C PHE A 111 -7.40 12.21 -10.49
N ARG A 112 -7.18 13.11 -11.47
CA ARG A 112 -5.85 13.63 -11.81
C ARG A 112 -4.82 12.51 -12.01
N SER A 113 -5.25 11.45 -12.66
CA SER A 113 -4.43 10.33 -13.08
C SER A 113 -3.92 10.56 -14.51
N LYS A 114 -3.11 9.64 -15.02
CA LYS A 114 -2.48 9.77 -16.33
C LYS A 114 -2.65 8.50 -17.13
N ILE A 115 -2.98 8.62 -18.41
CA ILE A 115 -2.87 7.51 -19.35
C ILE A 115 -1.41 7.40 -19.77
N VAL A 116 -0.79 6.25 -19.49
CA VAL A 116 0.63 5.99 -19.77
C VAL A 116 0.83 5.02 -20.95
N ASP A 117 -0.22 4.30 -21.33
CA ASP A 117 -0.21 3.44 -22.53
C ASP A 117 -1.59 3.45 -23.17
N VAL A 118 -1.63 3.63 -24.49
CA VAL A 118 -2.84 3.67 -25.31
C VAL A 118 -2.77 2.57 -26.36
N GLY A 119 -3.49 1.48 -26.08
CA GLY A 119 -3.69 0.40 -27.04
C GLY A 119 -4.98 0.56 -27.84
N ARG A 120 -5.18 -0.30 -28.83
CA ARG A 120 -6.42 -0.33 -29.61
C ARG A 120 -7.63 -0.77 -28.80
N SER A 121 -7.42 -1.65 -27.83
CA SER A 121 -8.47 -2.30 -27.02
C SER A 121 -8.39 -2.02 -25.54
N HIS A 122 -7.30 -1.38 -25.07
CA HIS A 122 -7.10 -1.08 -23.64
C HIS A 122 -6.29 0.19 -23.44
N TYR A 123 -6.47 0.80 -22.28
CA TYR A 123 -5.62 1.87 -21.75
C TYR A 123 -4.98 1.42 -20.45
N THR A 124 -3.73 1.81 -20.24
CA THR A 124 -3.07 1.68 -18.94
C THR A 124 -2.98 3.04 -18.28
N ILE A 125 -3.49 3.13 -17.07
CA ILE A 125 -3.62 4.38 -16.31
C ILE A 125 -2.73 4.30 -15.09
N GLU A 126 -1.93 5.34 -14.87
CA GLU A 126 -1.15 5.57 -13.66
C GLU A 126 -1.94 6.45 -12.70
N ILE A 127 -2.15 5.97 -11.48
CA ILE A 127 -2.79 6.72 -10.42
C ILE A 127 -1.93 6.72 -9.16
N SER A 128 -1.80 7.88 -8.52
CA SER A 128 -1.16 8.05 -7.22
C SER A 128 -2.12 8.72 -6.25
N GLY A 129 -2.16 8.25 -5.04
CA GLY A 129 -3.00 8.78 -3.98
C GLY A 129 -3.05 7.87 -2.77
N ASP A 130 -3.95 8.19 -1.84
CA ASP A 130 -4.27 7.34 -0.70
C ASP A 130 -5.20 6.18 -1.08
N MET A 131 -5.47 5.31 -0.14
CA MET A 131 -6.32 4.14 -0.34
C MET A 131 -7.73 4.53 -0.79
N ASN A 132 -8.34 5.54 -0.17
CA ASN A 132 -9.70 5.96 -0.51
C ASN A 132 -9.81 6.44 -1.96
N LYS A 133 -8.80 7.19 -2.43
CA LYS A 133 -8.72 7.63 -3.82
C LYS A 133 -8.62 6.44 -4.78
N HIS A 134 -7.80 5.45 -4.46
CA HIS A 134 -7.65 4.24 -5.28
C HIS A 134 -8.95 3.42 -5.34
N GLU A 135 -9.60 3.19 -4.21
CA GLU A 135 -10.87 2.46 -4.15
C GLU A 135 -11.96 3.16 -4.97
N ALA A 136 -12.11 4.47 -4.82
CA ALA A 136 -13.07 5.25 -5.60
C ALA A 136 -12.78 5.20 -7.11
N PHE A 137 -11.52 5.31 -7.49
CA PHE A 137 -11.08 5.21 -8.88
C PHE A 137 -11.39 3.85 -9.48
N LEU A 138 -11.01 2.77 -8.80
CA LEU A 138 -11.25 1.41 -9.27
C LEU A 138 -12.73 1.09 -9.38
N SER A 139 -13.55 1.55 -8.43
CA SER A 139 -15.00 1.33 -8.46
C SER A 139 -15.68 1.96 -9.68
N LEU A 140 -15.20 3.11 -10.16
CA LEU A 140 -15.70 3.76 -11.37
C LEU A 140 -15.22 3.08 -12.67
N LEU A 141 -14.07 2.44 -12.65
CA LEU A 141 -13.53 1.70 -13.80
C LEU A 141 -14.04 0.26 -13.91
N GLU A 142 -14.47 -0.33 -12.81
CA GLU A 142 -14.91 -1.72 -12.76
C GLU A 142 -15.99 -2.07 -13.82
N PRO A 143 -17.04 -1.26 -14.02
CA PRO A 143 -18.05 -1.52 -15.05
C PRO A 143 -17.50 -1.56 -16.49
N MET A 144 -16.36 -0.94 -16.74
CA MET A 144 -15.72 -0.91 -18.06
C MET A 144 -14.81 -2.11 -18.31
N GLY A 145 -14.49 -2.86 -17.27
CA GLY A 145 -13.66 -4.06 -17.29
C GLY A 145 -12.19 -3.77 -16.99
N ILE A 146 -11.82 -3.94 -15.74
CA ILE A 146 -10.41 -3.90 -15.32
C ILE A 146 -9.76 -5.22 -15.71
N MET A 147 -8.65 -5.15 -16.44
CA MET A 147 -7.91 -6.31 -16.92
C MET A 147 -6.81 -6.73 -15.96
N GLU A 148 -6.01 -5.76 -15.50
CA GLU A 148 -4.85 -5.98 -14.63
C GLU A 148 -4.62 -4.76 -13.74
N ILE A 149 -4.11 -5.01 -12.54
CA ILE A 149 -3.66 -3.99 -11.61
C ILE A 149 -2.29 -4.39 -11.09
N ALA A 150 -1.34 -3.45 -11.13
CA ALA A 150 -0.08 -3.56 -10.43
C ALA A 150 0.06 -2.36 -9.49
N SER A 151 0.33 -2.61 -8.21
CA SER A 151 0.42 -1.56 -7.19
C SER A 151 1.72 -1.68 -6.39
N THR A 152 2.24 -0.54 -5.96
CA THR A 152 3.40 -0.47 -5.07
C THR A 152 3.10 -0.95 -3.66
N GLY A 153 1.83 -1.02 -3.27
CA GLY A 153 1.45 -1.00 -1.88
C GLY A 153 1.59 0.40 -1.26
N SER A 154 1.07 0.56 -0.05
CA SER A 154 1.11 1.84 0.66
C SER A 154 2.49 2.16 1.21
N ILE A 155 2.89 3.41 1.06
CA ILE A 155 3.99 4.03 1.79
C ILE A 155 3.42 5.18 2.62
N ALA A 156 4.01 5.44 3.79
CA ALA A 156 3.54 6.49 4.66
C ALA A 156 4.64 7.11 5.51
N LEU A 157 4.49 8.39 5.81
CA LEU A 157 5.30 9.10 6.77
C LEU A 157 4.41 9.88 7.73
N PRO A 158 4.79 9.97 9.01
CA PRO A 158 4.04 10.79 9.96
C PRO A 158 4.10 12.26 9.55
N ARG A 159 3.01 12.98 9.81
CA ARG A 159 3.00 14.43 9.70
C ARG A 159 3.70 15.04 10.92
N GLU A 160 4.29 16.21 10.75
CA GLU A 160 4.70 17.02 11.88
C GLU A 160 3.45 17.36 12.70
N ASN A 161 3.48 17.08 13.99
CA ASN A 161 2.38 17.43 14.87
C ASN A 161 2.21 18.95 14.86
N GLY A 162 1.21 19.42 14.14
CA GLY A 162 0.74 20.77 14.34
C GLY A 162 0.32 20.91 15.81
N LYS A 163 0.94 21.87 16.50
CA LYS A 163 0.50 22.29 17.83
C LYS A 163 -0.93 22.79 17.76
#